data_c475c57a65d91080da5a66925299fb43
#
_entry.id   c475c57a65d91080da5a66925299fb43
#
_cell.length_a   1.000
_cell.length_b   1.000
_cell.length_c   1.000
_cell.angle_alpha   90.00
_cell.angle_beta   90.00
_cell.angle_gamma   90.00
#
_symmetry.space_group_name_H-M   'P 1'
#
loop_
_entity.id
_entity.type
_entity.pdbx_description
1 polymer ?
#
loop_
_entity_poly.entity_id
_entity_poly.type
_entity_poly.pdbx_seq_one_letter_code
_entity_poly.pdbx_strand_id
1 'polypeptide(L)'
;MKSYSLLIIFSLFIYINIFSQHITTQNDTIKGVTEFEAEFPNADEAFSNDSIPLTDSIAVFEMLNRGPILDMLDSLLFSSFFSGNGFVADTALLNKYGFQPNEIPTYSDSVYFERISKLNAATPIELTYNAQVKDFIGLYANKKRELTSRILGLAELYFPLFEEHLDRLSLPLELKYLAVVESALIPNARSRAGATGLWQFMYGTGKLYQLNVTSFVDDRSDPYKSTIAAAEHLRDLYKLYNDWLLALAAYNSGAGNVNRAIRRSGGKMNFWEISPYLPRETRGYVPAFIAVVYVMNHAAEHNLYPITPAFMHYDIDTVMVRDVLSFDQISEKLRIPTEQLSFLNPSYRHGIIPSTSEKQYVLRLPKQYVTEFLSVEQELYTYKTQKGVERSTLLAKMENIREQQYHRVRSGETLGGIAKKYRCSVNELKRWNNLKSNTIRIGQRLIVYPGGSYQASASPEKQTSTTSQGVTHHTVKKGENPAIIAARYKISLDDLYKWNDLTSKSVIHPNQKLIVSDPNKKAVMQDVNEPGKFIYYTVQPGDTLWDIANKYKGVTVDQIKEWNDLKSSDRIKPGQKLKVGVAG
;
A
#
# COMPACT_ATOMS: atom_id res chain seq x y z
N MET A 1 -15.28 29.71 -59.89
CA MET A 1 -14.59 29.58 -58.63
C MET A 1 -15.35 30.32 -57.50
N LYS A 2 -16.62 30.03 -57.23
CA LYS A 2 -17.42 30.65 -56.14
C LYS A 2 -18.44 29.65 -55.52
N SER A 3 -18.25 28.33 -55.67
CA SER A 3 -19.25 27.34 -55.24
C SER A 3 -18.74 26.35 -54.20
N TYR A 4 -17.46 26.36 -53.80
CA TYR A 4 -16.91 25.40 -52.85
C TYR A 4 -16.75 25.94 -51.40
N SER A 5 -16.83 27.27 -51.23
CA SER A 5 -16.70 27.88 -49.89
C SER A 5 -17.98 27.80 -49.03
N LEU A 6 -19.14 27.56 -49.65
CA LEU A 6 -20.41 27.49 -48.89
C LEU A 6 -20.71 26.10 -48.31
N LEU A 7 -20.11 25.04 -48.87
CA LEU A 7 -20.34 23.67 -48.40
C LEU A 7 -19.53 23.34 -47.11
N ILE A 8 -18.36 23.97 -46.95
CA ILE A 8 -17.50 23.76 -45.76
C ILE A 8 -18.07 24.46 -44.51
N ILE A 9 -18.71 25.62 -44.71
CA ILE A 9 -19.34 26.36 -43.60
C ILE A 9 -20.61 25.64 -43.12
N PHE A 10 -21.35 24.96 -43.98
CA PHE A 10 -22.53 24.20 -43.62
C PHE A 10 -22.21 22.88 -42.90
N SER A 11 -21.09 22.21 -43.21
CA SER A 11 -20.65 21.01 -42.50
C SER A 11 -20.11 21.31 -41.08
N LEU A 12 -19.49 22.49 -40.87
CA LEU A 12 -19.05 22.93 -39.57
C LEU A 12 -20.21 23.30 -38.63
N PHE A 13 -21.29 23.88 -39.17
CA PHE A 13 -22.49 24.21 -38.39
C PHE A 13 -23.32 22.97 -37.97
N ILE A 14 -23.31 21.90 -38.77
CA ILE A 14 -23.97 20.64 -38.41
C ILE A 14 -23.18 19.91 -37.32
N TYR A 15 -21.83 19.98 -37.33
CA TYR A 15 -21.00 19.36 -36.28
C TYR A 15 -21.10 20.07 -34.95
N ILE A 16 -21.27 21.39 -34.92
CA ILE A 16 -21.47 22.18 -33.69
C ILE A 16 -22.86 21.95 -33.09
N ASN A 17 -23.90 21.73 -33.89
CA ASN A 17 -25.25 21.44 -33.39
C ASN A 17 -25.44 20.00 -32.88
N ILE A 18 -24.67 19.02 -33.36
CA ILE A 18 -24.73 17.63 -32.84
C ILE A 18 -24.00 17.55 -31.51
N PHE A 19 -22.96 18.37 -31.27
CA PHE A 19 -22.27 18.42 -29.97
C PHE A 19 -23.03 19.19 -28.88
N SER A 20 -23.91 20.13 -29.29
CA SER A 20 -24.75 20.92 -28.36
C SER A 20 -25.99 20.15 -27.86
N GLN A 21 -26.46 19.12 -28.57
CA GLN A 21 -27.62 18.34 -28.16
C GLN A 21 -27.31 17.12 -27.23
N HIS A 22 -26.01 16.80 -27.03
CA HIS A 22 -25.61 15.73 -26.11
C HIS A 22 -25.21 16.22 -24.70
N ILE A 23 -25.28 17.54 -24.45
CA ILE A 23 -24.94 18.13 -23.12
C ILE A 23 -26.19 18.45 -22.29
N THR A 24 -27.42 18.25 -22.80
CA THR A 24 -28.64 18.69 -22.09
C THR A 24 -29.49 17.57 -21.49
N THR A 25 -28.96 16.36 -21.28
CA THR A 25 -29.70 15.33 -20.53
C THR A 25 -28.75 14.49 -19.66
N GLN A 26 -28.17 15.11 -18.65
CA GLN A 26 -27.78 14.45 -17.38
C GLN A 26 -27.74 15.49 -16.27
N ASN A 27 -28.92 16.03 -15.93
CA ASN A 27 -29.20 16.54 -14.60
C ASN A 27 -29.62 15.35 -13.73
N ASP A 28 -28.73 14.42 -13.50
CA ASP A 28 -28.88 13.45 -12.42
C ASP A 28 -28.15 13.98 -11.19
N THR A 29 -28.95 14.64 -10.40
CA THR A 29 -28.95 14.73 -8.94
C THR A 29 -27.64 14.28 -8.28
N ILE A 30 -26.85 15.28 -7.89
CA ILE A 30 -25.81 15.17 -6.85
C ILE A 30 -26.52 14.80 -5.53
N LYS A 31 -26.91 13.55 -5.36
CA LYS A 31 -27.35 12.95 -4.08
C LYS A 31 -26.23 12.15 -3.39
N GLY A 32 -25.01 12.21 -3.91
CA GLY A 32 -23.87 11.43 -3.39
C GLY A 32 -22.94 12.16 -2.42
N VAL A 33 -23.10 13.48 -2.22
CA VAL A 33 -22.12 14.26 -1.41
C VAL A 33 -22.45 14.26 0.09
N THR A 34 -23.69 13.92 0.48
CA THR A 34 -24.11 13.93 1.90
C THR A 34 -23.86 12.61 2.64
N GLU A 35 -23.54 11.51 1.96
CA GLU A 35 -23.22 10.22 2.62
C GLU A 35 -21.73 10.01 2.88
N PHE A 36 -20.87 10.97 2.53
CA PHE A 36 -19.41 10.87 2.72
C PHE A 36 -18.93 11.14 4.15
N GLU A 37 -19.81 11.52 5.09
CA GLU A 37 -19.41 11.76 6.49
C GLU A 37 -19.05 10.50 7.28
N ALA A 38 -19.25 9.29 6.74
CA ALA A 38 -19.17 8.04 7.52
C ALA A 38 -17.85 7.25 7.37
N GLU A 39 -16.89 7.67 6.56
CA GLU A 39 -15.73 6.79 6.23
C GLU A 39 -14.38 7.21 6.84
N PHE A 40 -14.30 8.29 7.59
CA PHE A 40 -13.04 8.63 8.27
C PHE A 40 -13.06 8.14 9.71
N PRO A 41 -11.99 7.46 10.19
CA PRO A 41 -11.91 7.07 11.59
C PRO A 41 -12.05 8.30 12.47
N ASN A 42 -12.87 8.21 13.52
CA ASN A 42 -12.97 9.25 14.53
C ASN A 42 -11.58 9.57 15.07
N ALA A 43 -11.02 10.70 14.66
CA ALA A 43 -9.79 11.24 15.19
C ALA A 43 -9.96 11.74 16.65
N ASP A 44 -11.18 11.67 17.19
CA ASP A 44 -11.52 12.23 18.50
C ASP A 44 -10.86 11.51 19.69
N GLU A 45 -10.38 10.24 19.52
CA GLU A 45 -9.70 9.53 20.59
C GLU A 45 -8.16 9.68 20.60
N ALA A 46 -7.57 10.23 19.54
CA ALA A 46 -6.11 10.43 19.46
C ALA A 46 -5.65 11.82 19.91
N PHE A 47 -6.57 12.77 20.10
CA PHE A 47 -6.25 14.18 20.39
C PHE A 47 -7.14 14.78 21.50
N SER A 48 -7.41 14.03 22.58
CA SER A 48 -7.92 14.63 23.82
C SER A 48 -6.75 15.29 24.57
N ASN A 49 -6.87 16.56 24.82
CA ASN A 49 -6.00 17.45 25.60
C ASN A 49 -4.84 18.14 24.86
N ASP A 50 -5.16 19.12 24.03
CA ASP A 50 -4.26 20.25 23.84
C ASP A 50 -5.08 21.55 23.61
N SER A 51 -5.64 22.07 24.68
CA SER A 51 -6.13 23.45 24.77
C SER A 51 -5.04 24.32 25.44
N ILE A 52 -3.93 24.56 24.71
CA ILE A 52 -2.95 25.58 25.07
C ILE A 52 -2.80 26.48 23.85
N PRO A 53 -2.97 27.81 23.98
CA PRO A 53 -2.59 28.72 22.92
C PRO A 53 -1.07 28.76 22.86
N LEU A 54 -0.49 27.88 22.03
CA LEU A 54 0.93 27.90 21.69
C LEU A 54 1.20 29.17 20.89
N THR A 55 2.17 29.95 21.31
CA THR A 55 2.81 30.95 20.45
C THR A 55 3.26 30.20 19.18
N ASP A 56 2.85 30.72 18.02
CA ASP A 56 3.01 30.06 16.70
C ASP A 56 4.44 29.56 16.42
N SER A 57 5.45 30.23 16.97
CA SER A 57 6.87 29.89 16.80
C SER A 57 7.28 28.52 17.38
N ILE A 58 6.72 28.11 18.54
CA ILE A 58 7.07 26.80 19.17
C ILE A 58 6.43 25.65 18.38
N ALA A 59 5.19 25.82 17.91
CA ALA A 59 4.51 24.81 17.13
C ALA A 59 5.22 24.57 15.79
N VAL A 60 5.66 25.63 15.13
CA VAL A 60 6.42 25.57 13.88
C VAL A 60 7.81 24.96 14.12
N PHE A 61 8.50 25.36 15.19
CA PHE A 61 9.81 24.78 15.56
C PHE A 61 9.72 23.28 15.79
N GLU A 62 8.69 22.78 16.48
CA GLU A 62 8.48 21.35 16.67
C GLU A 62 8.07 20.64 15.38
N MET A 63 7.27 21.26 14.50
CA MET A 63 6.92 20.69 13.19
C MET A 63 8.13 20.59 12.27
N LEU A 64 9.02 21.58 12.29
CA LEU A 64 10.27 21.59 11.50
C LEU A 64 11.34 20.64 12.04
N ASN A 65 11.30 20.27 13.33
CA ASN A 65 12.30 19.40 13.95
C ASN A 65 11.77 17.99 14.26
N ARG A 66 10.44 17.77 14.27
CA ARG A 66 9.80 16.48 14.61
C ARG A 66 8.47 16.27 13.87
N GLY A 67 8.17 17.02 12.80
CA GLY A 67 6.92 16.94 12.06
C GLY A 67 6.89 15.78 11.08
N PRO A 68 5.68 15.29 10.71
CA PRO A 68 5.50 14.21 9.75
C PRO A 68 6.15 14.47 8.38
N ILE A 69 6.15 15.73 7.93
CA ILE A 69 6.81 16.15 6.68
C ILE A 69 8.33 15.90 6.79
N LEU A 70 8.94 16.27 7.91
CA LEU A 70 10.38 16.07 8.11
C LEU A 70 10.73 14.58 8.20
N ASP A 71 9.96 13.81 8.99
CA ASP A 71 10.12 12.34 9.09
C ASP A 71 10.01 11.67 7.72
N MET A 72 9.10 12.14 6.88
CA MET A 72 8.95 11.66 5.50
C MET A 72 10.17 12.04 4.66
N LEU A 73 10.58 13.30 4.66
CA LEU A 73 11.74 13.79 3.90
C LEU A 73 13.02 13.07 4.33
N ASP A 74 13.22 12.82 5.62
CA ASP A 74 14.39 12.08 6.12
C ASP A 74 14.34 10.60 5.71
N SER A 75 13.18 9.97 5.74
CA SER A 75 13.04 8.58 5.30
C SER A 75 13.30 8.42 3.80
N LEU A 76 12.98 9.44 3.00
CA LEU A 76 13.17 9.44 1.56
C LEU A 76 14.64 9.65 1.15
N LEU A 77 15.42 10.41 1.92
CA LEU A 77 16.87 10.56 1.68
C LEU A 77 17.61 9.22 1.74
N PHE A 78 17.16 8.29 2.58
CA PHE A 78 17.75 6.96 2.73
C PHE A 78 17.07 5.89 1.87
N SER A 79 16.14 6.27 0.99
CA SER A 79 15.52 5.29 0.10
C SER A 79 16.51 4.81 -0.95
N SER A 80 16.48 3.52 -1.27
CA SER A 80 17.29 2.90 -2.32
C SER A 80 17.12 3.57 -3.69
N PHE A 81 16.05 4.34 -3.86
CA PHE A 81 15.74 5.11 -5.06
C PHE A 81 16.80 6.17 -5.39
N PHE A 82 17.41 6.78 -4.37
CA PHE A 82 18.46 7.78 -4.55
C PHE A 82 19.89 7.21 -4.46
N SER A 83 20.05 5.96 -4.07
CA SER A 83 21.36 5.33 -3.93
C SER A 83 21.90 4.72 -5.22
N GLY A 84 21.12 4.70 -6.30
CA GLY A 84 21.55 4.19 -7.61
C GLY A 84 22.27 5.27 -8.46
N ASN A 85 23.10 4.82 -9.39
CA ASN A 85 23.85 5.68 -10.34
C ASN A 85 22.97 6.36 -11.40
N GLY A 86 21.65 6.43 -11.22
CA GLY A 86 20.69 6.96 -12.18
C GLY A 86 20.57 8.48 -12.21
N PHE A 87 21.20 9.20 -11.27
CA PHE A 87 21.14 10.66 -11.20
C PHE A 87 22.51 11.26 -11.53
N VAL A 88 22.57 12.00 -12.62
CA VAL A 88 23.78 12.73 -13.05
C VAL A 88 23.56 14.21 -12.78
N ALA A 89 24.49 14.85 -12.06
CA ALA A 89 24.48 16.29 -11.89
C ALA A 89 25.07 16.95 -13.15
N ASP A 90 24.26 17.71 -13.89
CA ASP A 90 24.78 18.60 -14.93
C ASP A 90 25.20 19.91 -14.29
N THR A 91 26.51 20.05 -14.07
CA THR A 91 27.11 21.24 -13.45
C THR A 91 27.53 22.29 -14.46
N ALA A 92 27.48 22.01 -15.77
CA ALA A 92 28.06 22.86 -16.80
C ALA A 92 27.23 24.10 -17.12
N LEU A 93 25.88 24.07 -16.88
CA LEU A 93 24.94 25.17 -17.13
C LEU A 93 24.58 25.97 -15.87
N LEU A 94 25.26 25.72 -14.77
CA LEU A 94 24.85 26.09 -13.42
C LEU A 94 25.66 27.30 -12.94
N ASN A 95 25.16 27.99 -11.94
CA ASN A 95 25.75 29.19 -11.34
C ASN A 95 25.42 30.51 -12.04
N LYS A 96 24.13 30.70 -12.39
CA LYS A 96 23.60 31.94 -12.98
C LYS A 96 23.97 33.21 -12.18
N TYR A 97 24.13 33.08 -10.87
CA TYR A 97 24.39 34.19 -9.94
C TYR A 97 25.84 34.25 -9.44
N GLY A 98 26.74 33.39 -9.90
CA GLY A 98 28.13 33.38 -9.53
C GLY A 98 28.46 32.99 -8.08
N PHE A 99 27.57 32.24 -7.44
CA PHE A 99 27.78 31.75 -6.07
C PHE A 99 28.92 30.73 -5.99
N GLN A 100 29.58 30.66 -4.83
CA GLN A 100 30.52 29.58 -4.56
C GLN A 100 29.75 28.23 -4.40
N PRO A 101 30.37 27.08 -4.70
CA PRO A 101 29.71 25.77 -4.71
C PRO A 101 28.91 25.43 -3.43
N ASN A 102 29.41 25.84 -2.27
CA ASN A 102 28.76 25.55 -0.97
C ASN A 102 28.09 26.79 -0.35
N GLU A 103 27.99 27.88 -1.08
CA GLU A 103 27.36 29.09 -0.60
C GLU A 103 25.86 28.90 -0.46
N ILE A 104 25.32 29.31 0.70
CA ILE A 104 23.91 29.28 1.00
C ILE A 104 23.41 30.74 1.04
N PRO A 105 22.82 31.25 -0.04
CA PRO A 105 22.32 32.61 -0.08
C PRO A 105 21.17 32.81 0.91
N THR A 106 21.21 33.93 1.63
CA THR A 106 20.16 34.32 2.57
C THR A 106 19.58 35.66 2.14
N TYR A 107 18.26 35.84 2.35
CA TYR A 107 17.54 37.02 1.93
C TYR A 107 16.78 37.63 3.11
N SER A 108 16.52 38.95 3.04
CA SER A 108 15.64 39.65 4.00
C SER A 108 14.18 39.25 3.78
N ASP A 109 13.35 39.46 4.80
CA ASP A 109 11.91 39.24 4.74
C ASP A 109 11.23 40.04 3.62
N SER A 110 11.73 41.25 3.34
CA SER A 110 11.22 42.07 2.23
C SER A 110 11.44 41.43 0.86
N VAL A 111 12.56 40.74 0.64
CA VAL A 111 12.85 40.04 -0.60
C VAL A 111 11.95 38.81 -0.75
N TYR A 112 11.77 38.04 0.32
CA TYR A 112 10.83 36.90 0.29
C TYR A 112 9.40 37.35 0.01
N PHE A 113 8.96 38.39 0.70
CA PHE A 113 7.63 38.99 0.51
C PHE A 113 7.42 39.46 -0.93
N GLU A 114 8.37 40.22 -1.49
CA GLU A 114 8.28 40.71 -2.87
C GLU A 114 8.18 39.56 -3.89
N ARG A 115 9.04 38.55 -3.75
CA ARG A 115 9.07 37.40 -4.66
C ARG A 115 7.78 36.56 -4.57
N ILE A 116 7.27 36.31 -3.36
CA ILE A 116 6.02 35.57 -3.17
C ILE A 116 4.84 36.42 -3.67
N SER A 117 4.84 37.71 -3.48
CA SER A 117 3.81 38.60 -4.02
C SER A 117 3.75 38.58 -5.56
N LYS A 118 4.91 38.49 -6.23
CA LYS A 118 4.98 38.33 -7.68
C LYS A 118 4.39 36.97 -8.13
N LEU A 119 4.70 35.90 -7.43
CA LEU A 119 4.11 34.57 -7.70
C LEU A 119 2.61 34.60 -7.45
N ASN A 120 2.16 35.20 -6.35
CA ASN A 120 0.74 35.33 -6.01
C ASN A 120 -0.07 36.08 -7.10
N ALA A 121 0.53 37.10 -7.72
CA ALA A 121 -0.13 37.82 -8.80
C ALA A 121 -0.30 37.01 -10.10
N ALA A 122 0.42 35.90 -10.26
CA ALA A 122 0.42 35.06 -11.44
C ALA A 122 -0.43 33.78 -11.31
N THR A 123 -1.02 33.53 -10.13
CA THR A 123 -1.78 32.31 -9.85
C THR A 123 -3.11 32.61 -9.16
N PRO A 124 -4.18 31.80 -9.37
CA PRO A 124 -5.41 31.91 -8.60
C PRO A 124 -5.33 31.33 -7.18
N ILE A 125 -4.21 30.71 -6.81
CA ILE A 125 -3.97 30.19 -5.46
C ILE A 125 -3.37 31.31 -4.61
N GLU A 126 -3.98 31.64 -3.48
CA GLU A 126 -3.46 32.64 -2.56
C GLU A 126 -2.10 32.19 -1.97
N LEU A 127 -1.04 32.95 -2.25
CA LEU A 127 0.30 32.72 -1.74
C LEU A 127 0.68 33.82 -0.74
N THR A 128 0.49 33.55 0.54
CA THR A 128 0.76 34.50 1.63
C THR A 128 2.14 34.26 2.25
N TYR A 129 2.99 35.31 2.32
CA TYR A 129 4.24 35.24 3.07
C TYR A 129 4.00 35.47 4.56
N ASN A 130 4.54 34.59 5.39
CA ASN A 130 4.56 34.73 6.85
C ASN A 130 5.75 33.94 7.44
N ALA A 131 5.91 34.00 8.78
CA ALA A 131 6.99 33.33 9.48
C ALA A 131 7.02 31.79 9.23
N GLN A 132 5.85 31.15 9.18
CA GLN A 132 5.77 29.70 8.92
C GLN A 132 6.25 29.34 7.52
N VAL A 133 5.85 30.12 6.51
CA VAL A 133 6.32 29.93 5.12
C VAL A 133 7.83 30.14 5.03
N LYS A 134 8.38 31.18 5.70
CA LYS A 134 9.82 31.43 5.77
C LYS A 134 10.58 30.23 6.34
N ASP A 135 10.07 29.65 7.42
CA ASP A 135 10.69 28.50 8.07
C ASP A 135 10.75 27.27 7.14
N PHE A 136 9.67 27.00 6.39
CA PHE A 136 9.67 25.96 5.37
C PHE A 136 10.58 26.27 4.18
N ILE A 137 10.69 27.53 3.75
CA ILE A 137 11.70 27.93 2.76
C ILE A 137 13.08 27.58 3.28
N GLY A 138 13.40 27.92 4.53
CA GLY A 138 14.66 27.55 5.18
C GLY A 138 14.88 26.03 5.26
N LEU A 139 13.83 25.25 5.42
CA LEU A 139 13.91 23.79 5.39
C LEU A 139 14.39 23.28 4.02
N TYR A 140 13.71 23.67 2.95
CA TYR A 140 14.02 23.20 1.59
C TYR A 140 15.31 23.85 1.03
N ALA A 141 15.44 25.17 1.17
CA ALA A 141 16.56 25.91 0.56
C ALA A 141 17.89 25.80 1.31
N ASN A 142 17.86 25.59 2.65
CA ASN A 142 19.07 25.60 3.45
C ASN A 142 19.39 24.24 4.09
N LYS A 143 18.39 23.57 4.72
CA LYS A 143 18.63 22.34 5.50
C LYS A 143 18.61 21.08 4.64
N LYS A 144 17.74 20.99 3.63
CA LYS A 144 17.52 19.80 2.79
C LYS A 144 17.93 20.02 1.34
N ARG A 145 19.02 20.75 1.12
CA ARG A 145 19.52 21.20 -0.19
C ARG A 145 19.67 20.04 -1.20
N GLU A 146 20.35 18.96 -0.79
CA GLU A 146 20.56 17.80 -1.66
C GLU A 146 19.24 17.17 -2.08
N LEU A 147 18.31 16.98 -1.15
CA LEU A 147 16.97 16.47 -1.46
C LEU A 147 16.23 17.41 -2.42
N THR A 148 16.31 18.73 -2.18
CA THR A 148 15.68 19.73 -3.05
C THR A 148 16.27 19.69 -4.46
N SER A 149 17.58 19.51 -4.61
CA SER A 149 18.22 19.34 -5.92
C SER A 149 17.76 18.06 -6.64
N ARG A 150 17.53 16.97 -5.92
CA ARG A 150 16.92 15.73 -6.48
C ARG A 150 15.47 15.95 -6.88
N ILE A 151 14.68 16.65 -6.07
CA ILE A 151 13.30 17.02 -6.38
C ILE A 151 13.24 17.88 -7.65
N LEU A 152 14.13 18.84 -7.80
CA LEU A 152 14.23 19.66 -9.01
C LEU A 152 14.48 18.79 -10.25
N GLY A 153 15.36 17.80 -10.19
CA GLY A 153 15.57 16.86 -11.27
C GLY A 153 14.35 15.97 -11.57
N LEU A 154 13.70 15.44 -10.53
CA LEU A 154 12.47 14.65 -10.71
C LEU A 154 11.30 15.48 -11.24
N ALA A 155 11.29 16.79 -10.96
CA ALA A 155 10.28 17.69 -11.50
C ALA A 155 10.34 17.74 -13.04
N GLU A 156 11.53 17.71 -13.64
CA GLU A 156 11.69 17.66 -15.10
C GLU A 156 11.08 16.38 -15.71
N LEU A 157 11.07 15.28 -14.95
CA LEU A 157 10.46 14.04 -15.38
C LEU A 157 8.92 14.03 -15.23
N TYR A 158 8.39 14.54 -14.10
CA TYR A 158 6.99 14.35 -13.75
C TYR A 158 6.10 15.57 -14.03
N PHE A 159 6.62 16.79 -13.97
CA PHE A 159 5.80 17.99 -14.13
C PHE A 159 5.10 18.11 -15.50
N PRO A 160 5.72 17.73 -16.63
CA PRO A 160 5.00 17.73 -17.90
C PRO A 160 3.72 16.90 -17.87
N LEU A 161 3.76 15.73 -17.23
CA LEU A 161 2.59 14.87 -17.03
C LEU A 161 1.54 15.53 -16.13
N PHE A 162 1.97 16.16 -15.03
CA PHE A 162 1.05 16.81 -14.10
C PHE A 162 0.37 18.01 -14.75
N GLU A 163 1.13 18.85 -15.43
CA GLU A 163 0.64 20.03 -16.14
C GLU A 163 -0.40 19.66 -17.22
N GLU A 164 -0.15 18.60 -18.00
CA GLU A 164 -1.11 18.11 -18.99
C GLU A 164 -2.47 17.77 -18.36
N HIS A 165 -2.49 17.09 -17.22
CA HIS A 165 -3.74 16.68 -16.60
C HIS A 165 -4.41 17.76 -15.78
N LEU A 166 -3.65 18.68 -15.17
CA LEU A 166 -4.19 19.87 -14.51
C LEU A 166 -4.84 20.83 -15.53
N ASP A 167 -4.14 21.11 -16.62
CA ASP A 167 -4.63 21.98 -17.71
C ASP A 167 -5.92 21.42 -18.34
N ARG A 168 -5.96 20.11 -18.61
CA ARG A 168 -7.15 19.42 -19.14
C ARG A 168 -8.41 19.64 -18.30
N LEU A 169 -8.26 19.82 -16.98
CA LEU A 169 -9.36 20.11 -16.06
C LEU A 169 -9.48 21.61 -15.71
N SER A 170 -8.70 22.48 -16.38
CA SER A 170 -8.62 23.92 -16.12
C SER A 170 -8.28 24.24 -14.67
N LEU A 171 -7.35 23.48 -14.09
CA LEU A 171 -6.85 23.65 -12.72
C LEU A 171 -5.54 24.45 -12.74
N PRO A 172 -5.24 25.20 -11.65
CA PRO A 172 -3.96 25.91 -11.52
C PRO A 172 -2.78 24.95 -11.65
N LEU A 173 -1.80 25.31 -12.48
CA LEU A 173 -0.62 24.46 -12.70
C LEU A 173 0.28 24.37 -11.48
N GLU A 174 0.20 25.30 -10.53
CA GLU A 174 0.91 25.29 -9.27
C GLU A 174 0.53 24.10 -8.39
N LEU A 175 -0.63 23.48 -8.60
CA LEU A 175 -1.02 22.26 -7.90
C LEU A 175 -0.06 21.09 -8.13
N LYS A 176 0.78 21.13 -9.18
CA LYS A 176 1.88 20.17 -9.39
C LYS A 176 2.86 20.10 -8.20
N TYR A 177 3.07 21.22 -7.52
CA TYR A 177 3.96 21.30 -6.36
C TYR A 177 3.43 20.54 -5.14
N LEU A 178 2.15 20.15 -5.15
CA LEU A 178 1.57 19.35 -4.08
C LEU A 178 2.24 17.97 -3.98
N ALA A 179 2.55 17.34 -5.11
CA ALA A 179 3.25 16.06 -5.14
C ALA A 179 4.67 16.13 -4.53
N VAL A 180 5.28 17.32 -4.53
CA VAL A 180 6.55 17.56 -3.82
C VAL A 180 6.33 17.48 -2.31
N VAL A 181 5.28 18.13 -1.80
CA VAL A 181 4.92 18.10 -0.36
C VAL A 181 4.52 16.69 0.08
N GLU A 182 3.80 15.96 -0.76
CA GLU A 182 3.27 14.63 -0.45
C GLU A 182 4.33 13.53 -0.45
N SER A 183 5.27 13.55 -1.39
CA SER A 183 6.17 12.43 -1.63
C SER A 183 7.60 12.79 -2.03
N ALA A 184 7.96 14.08 -2.09
CA ALA A 184 9.19 14.54 -2.74
C ALA A 184 9.35 13.96 -4.17
N LEU A 185 8.26 13.79 -4.89
CA LEU A 185 8.16 13.18 -6.23
C LEU A 185 8.62 11.71 -6.29
N ILE A 186 8.50 10.95 -5.20
CA ILE A 186 8.86 9.53 -5.18
C ILE A 186 7.62 8.66 -5.42
N PRO A 187 7.52 7.95 -6.55
CA PRO A 187 6.29 7.28 -6.96
C PRO A 187 5.94 6.03 -6.13
N ASN A 188 6.89 5.45 -5.42
CA ASN A 188 6.67 4.31 -4.52
C ASN A 188 6.69 4.71 -3.04
N ALA A 189 6.69 6.00 -2.72
CA ALA A 189 6.61 6.51 -1.35
C ALA A 189 5.38 5.93 -0.63
N ARG A 190 5.59 5.52 0.64
CA ARG A 190 4.52 4.97 1.47
C ARG A 190 4.59 5.51 2.88
N SER A 191 3.54 6.18 3.34
CA SER A 191 3.45 6.70 4.70
C SER A 191 3.16 5.58 5.72
N ARG A 192 3.38 5.87 7.01
CA ARG A 192 3.01 4.96 8.12
C ARG A 192 1.51 4.65 8.15
N ALA A 193 0.66 5.59 7.70
CA ALA A 193 -0.78 5.43 7.59
C ALA A 193 -1.22 4.63 6.34
N GLY A 194 -0.29 4.31 5.42
CA GLY A 194 -0.55 3.54 4.21
C GLY A 194 -0.97 4.37 3.00
N ALA A 195 -0.82 5.70 3.06
CA ALA A 195 -0.88 6.55 1.87
C ALA A 195 0.28 6.17 0.94
N THR A 196 0.06 6.20 -0.38
CA THR A 196 1.01 5.61 -1.34
C THR A 196 1.07 6.45 -2.62
N GLY A 197 2.28 6.56 -3.18
CA GLY A 197 2.53 7.14 -4.50
C GLY A 197 2.88 8.62 -4.47
N LEU A 198 3.06 9.22 -5.66
CA LEU A 198 3.38 10.64 -5.85
C LEU A 198 2.43 11.57 -5.12
N TRP A 199 1.14 11.22 -5.11
CA TRP A 199 0.03 11.99 -4.59
C TRP A 199 -0.49 11.47 -3.25
N GLN A 200 0.21 10.52 -2.61
CA GLN A 200 -0.08 9.93 -1.30
C GLN A 200 -1.56 9.52 -1.09
N PHE A 201 -2.13 8.87 -2.09
CA PHE A 201 -3.51 8.38 -1.95
C PHE A 201 -3.66 7.36 -0.84
N MET A 202 -4.60 7.61 0.07
CA MET A 202 -5.14 6.56 0.93
C MET A 202 -5.93 5.56 0.08
N TYR A 203 -5.99 4.30 0.52
CA TYR A 203 -6.70 3.25 -0.22
C TYR A 203 -8.15 3.60 -0.54
N GLY A 204 -8.92 4.12 0.45
CA GLY A 204 -10.32 4.50 0.27
C GLY A 204 -10.48 5.59 -0.77
N THR A 205 -9.74 6.69 -0.62
CA THR A 205 -9.76 7.81 -1.57
C THR A 205 -9.33 7.37 -2.97
N GLY A 206 -8.24 6.60 -3.08
CA GLY A 206 -7.79 6.07 -4.38
C GLY A 206 -8.86 5.23 -5.07
N LYS A 207 -9.60 4.41 -4.33
CA LYS A 207 -10.69 3.60 -4.88
C LYS A 207 -11.84 4.44 -5.42
N LEU A 208 -12.16 5.58 -4.80
CA LEU A 208 -13.19 6.52 -5.30
C LEU A 208 -12.83 7.07 -6.69
N TYR A 209 -11.55 7.28 -6.92
CA TYR A 209 -10.99 7.75 -8.21
C TYR A 209 -10.44 6.57 -9.03
N GLN A 210 -11.03 5.38 -8.90
CA GLN A 210 -10.79 4.19 -9.72
C GLN A 210 -9.34 3.65 -9.71
N LEU A 211 -8.53 4.01 -8.72
CA LEU A 211 -7.20 3.43 -8.53
C LEU A 211 -7.32 2.01 -7.97
N ASN A 212 -6.96 1.02 -8.78
CA ASN A 212 -6.99 -0.38 -8.38
C ASN A 212 -5.78 -0.73 -7.52
N VAL A 213 -6.04 -1.48 -6.45
CA VAL A 213 -4.98 -2.01 -5.58
C VAL A 213 -5.21 -3.50 -5.44
N THR A 214 -4.33 -4.28 -6.04
CA THR A 214 -4.29 -5.74 -5.97
C THR A 214 -2.99 -6.20 -5.33
N SER A 215 -2.78 -7.49 -5.25
CA SER A 215 -1.52 -8.07 -4.77
C SER A 215 -0.34 -7.80 -5.71
N PHE A 216 -0.60 -7.59 -7.00
CA PHE A 216 0.43 -7.37 -8.04
C PHE A 216 0.50 -5.94 -8.55
N VAL A 217 -0.58 -5.19 -8.46
CA VAL A 217 -0.66 -3.83 -9.00
C VAL A 217 -1.20 -2.87 -7.95
N ASP A 218 -0.55 -1.73 -7.81
CA ASP A 218 -1.03 -0.61 -6.99
C ASP A 218 -1.05 0.66 -7.86
N ASP A 219 -2.21 0.98 -8.41
CA ASP A 219 -2.38 2.14 -9.31
C ASP A 219 -2.08 3.48 -8.61
N ARG A 220 -2.04 3.52 -7.27
CA ARG A 220 -1.64 4.72 -6.53
C ARG A 220 -0.17 5.08 -6.74
N SER A 221 0.66 4.08 -7.06
CA SER A 221 2.07 4.29 -7.43
C SER A 221 2.25 4.53 -8.93
N ASP A 222 1.23 4.33 -9.77
CA ASP A 222 1.31 4.63 -11.20
C ASP A 222 1.30 6.15 -11.41
N PRO A 223 2.36 6.76 -11.99
CA PRO A 223 2.43 8.20 -12.13
C PRO A 223 1.28 8.79 -12.95
N TYR A 224 0.88 8.11 -14.01
CA TYR A 224 -0.17 8.58 -14.92
C TYR A 224 -1.56 8.49 -14.27
N LYS A 225 -1.93 7.30 -13.79
CA LYS A 225 -3.24 7.06 -13.18
C LYS A 225 -3.46 7.87 -11.91
N SER A 226 -2.44 7.93 -11.04
CA SER A 226 -2.54 8.70 -9.80
C SER A 226 -2.61 10.21 -10.04
N THR A 227 -2.01 10.71 -11.12
CA THR A 227 -2.11 12.12 -11.50
C THR A 227 -3.51 12.48 -11.98
N ILE A 228 -4.14 11.65 -12.83
CA ILE A 228 -5.55 11.84 -13.22
C ILE A 228 -6.43 11.89 -11.97
N ALA A 229 -6.29 10.89 -11.11
CA ALA A 229 -7.08 10.80 -9.87
C ALA A 229 -6.86 12.02 -8.94
N ALA A 230 -5.63 12.52 -8.84
CA ALA A 230 -5.32 13.69 -8.01
C ALA A 230 -5.92 14.97 -8.56
N ALA A 231 -5.84 15.18 -9.87
CA ALA A 231 -6.47 16.33 -10.53
C ALA A 231 -7.99 16.32 -10.35
N GLU A 232 -8.64 15.16 -10.51
CA GLU A 232 -10.08 15.01 -10.24
C GLU A 232 -10.42 15.27 -8.77
N HIS A 233 -9.65 14.73 -7.84
CA HIS A 233 -9.85 14.94 -6.41
C HIS A 233 -9.70 16.41 -6.01
N LEU A 234 -8.67 17.10 -6.49
CA LEU A 234 -8.44 18.54 -6.25
C LEU A 234 -9.57 19.37 -6.83
N ARG A 235 -10.04 19.07 -8.05
CA ARG A 235 -11.21 19.71 -8.65
C ARG A 235 -12.45 19.57 -7.75
N ASP A 236 -12.70 18.38 -7.24
CA ASP A 236 -13.89 18.11 -6.43
C ASP A 236 -13.81 18.80 -5.06
N LEU A 237 -12.62 18.86 -4.46
CA LEU A 237 -12.39 19.63 -3.23
C LEU A 237 -12.55 21.14 -3.46
N TYR A 238 -12.06 21.67 -4.58
CA TYR A 238 -12.26 23.08 -4.92
C TYR A 238 -13.75 23.42 -5.12
N LYS A 239 -14.51 22.55 -5.80
CA LYS A 239 -15.97 22.73 -5.91
C LYS A 239 -16.67 22.78 -4.56
N LEU A 240 -16.15 22.08 -3.54
CA LEU A 240 -16.74 22.06 -2.21
C LEU A 240 -16.50 23.37 -1.44
N TYR A 241 -15.32 23.96 -1.57
CA TYR A 241 -14.92 25.13 -0.76
C TYR A 241 -14.85 26.43 -1.54
N ASN A 242 -14.73 26.40 -2.86
CA ASN A 242 -14.42 27.53 -3.73
C ASN A 242 -13.20 28.34 -3.25
N ASP A 243 -12.27 27.67 -2.59
CA ASP A 243 -11.04 28.20 -2.00
C ASP A 243 -9.93 27.16 -2.10
N TRP A 244 -8.80 27.51 -2.69
CA TRP A 244 -7.70 26.58 -2.91
C TRP A 244 -6.99 26.18 -1.61
N LEU A 245 -6.81 27.10 -0.66
CA LEU A 245 -6.13 26.77 0.60
C LEU A 245 -6.97 25.82 1.47
N LEU A 246 -8.30 26.00 1.46
CA LEU A 246 -9.21 25.06 2.10
C LEU A 246 -9.25 23.70 1.37
N ALA A 247 -9.19 23.72 0.04
CA ALA A 247 -9.11 22.49 -0.75
C ALA A 247 -7.80 21.71 -0.46
N LEU A 248 -6.66 22.38 -0.37
CA LEU A 248 -5.38 21.80 0.02
C LEU A 248 -5.41 21.23 1.46
N ALA A 249 -5.99 21.98 2.42
CA ALA A 249 -6.18 21.50 3.77
C ALA A 249 -7.07 20.24 3.83
N ALA A 250 -8.12 20.20 2.98
CA ALA A 250 -9.01 19.05 2.87
C ALA A 250 -8.37 17.87 2.14
N TYR A 251 -7.48 18.11 1.19
CA TYR A 251 -6.68 17.05 0.56
C TYR A 251 -5.85 16.30 1.60
N ASN A 252 -5.17 17.04 2.48
CA ASN A 252 -4.32 16.48 3.53
C ASN A 252 -5.13 15.77 4.63
N SER A 253 -6.12 16.45 5.23
CA SER A 253 -6.81 15.93 6.43
C SER A 253 -8.20 15.35 6.17
N GLY A 254 -8.73 15.49 4.97
CA GLY A 254 -10.11 15.17 4.63
C GLY A 254 -11.08 16.32 4.91
N ALA A 255 -12.13 16.42 4.11
CA ALA A 255 -13.16 17.46 4.19
C ALA A 255 -13.85 17.54 5.58
N GLY A 256 -14.02 16.39 6.24
CA GLY A 256 -14.63 16.33 7.58
C GLY A 256 -13.87 17.14 8.64
N ASN A 257 -12.53 17.13 8.61
CA ASN A 257 -11.70 17.91 9.53
C ASN A 257 -11.77 19.40 9.23
N VAL A 258 -11.75 19.79 7.96
CA VAL A 258 -11.89 21.20 7.53
C VAL A 258 -13.27 21.72 7.93
N ASN A 259 -14.36 20.99 7.67
CA ASN A 259 -15.71 21.37 8.06
C ASN A 259 -15.87 21.51 9.59
N ARG A 260 -15.20 20.65 10.37
CA ARG A 260 -15.16 20.76 11.83
C ARG A 260 -14.42 22.04 12.26
N ALA A 261 -13.29 22.36 11.63
CA ALA A 261 -12.53 23.59 11.91
C ALA A 261 -13.34 24.85 11.57
N ILE A 262 -14.03 24.87 10.43
CA ILE A 262 -14.95 25.93 10.04
C ILE A 262 -16.04 26.14 11.11
N ARG A 263 -16.71 25.09 11.55
CA ARG A 263 -17.73 25.19 12.63
C ARG A 263 -17.13 25.72 13.94
N ARG A 264 -15.93 25.25 14.32
CA ARG A 264 -15.26 25.67 15.56
C ARG A 264 -14.76 27.11 15.53
N SER A 265 -14.44 27.65 14.37
CA SER A 265 -14.03 29.06 14.19
C SER A 265 -15.19 30.04 14.10
N GLY A 266 -16.45 29.55 14.24
CA GLY A 266 -17.63 30.38 14.07
C GLY A 266 -18.06 30.59 12.62
N GLY A 267 -17.75 29.64 11.72
CA GLY A 267 -18.17 29.70 10.32
C GLY A 267 -17.18 30.38 9.37
N LYS A 268 -15.94 30.62 9.80
CA LYS A 268 -14.92 31.29 8.98
C LYS A 268 -14.48 30.36 7.85
N MET A 269 -14.34 30.92 6.64
CA MET A 269 -13.99 30.23 5.39
C MET A 269 -12.62 30.64 4.85
N ASN A 270 -11.67 30.93 5.73
CA ASN A 270 -10.29 31.28 5.39
C ASN A 270 -9.33 30.33 6.10
N PHE A 271 -8.36 29.75 5.38
CA PHE A 271 -7.42 28.79 5.94
C PHE A 271 -6.69 29.32 7.17
N TRP A 272 -6.18 30.54 7.12
CA TRP A 272 -5.38 31.12 8.21
C TRP A 272 -6.20 31.31 9.49
N GLU A 273 -7.49 31.63 9.36
CA GLU A 273 -8.41 31.80 10.49
C GLU A 273 -8.86 30.48 11.09
N ILE A 274 -9.01 29.39 10.27
CA ILE A 274 -9.39 28.06 10.76
C ILE A 274 -8.19 27.21 11.16
N SER A 275 -6.97 27.58 10.78
CA SER A 275 -5.74 26.84 11.05
C SER A 275 -5.57 26.41 12.51
N PRO A 276 -5.86 27.24 13.54
CA PRO A 276 -5.77 26.81 14.95
C PRO A 276 -6.68 25.63 15.32
N TYR A 277 -7.73 25.40 14.55
CA TYR A 277 -8.72 24.34 14.79
C TYR A 277 -8.49 23.08 13.92
N LEU A 278 -7.52 23.13 13.00
CA LEU A 278 -7.13 22.02 12.16
C LEU A 278 -6.20 21.05 12.90
N PRO A 279 -6.09 19.78 12.47
CA PRO A 279 -5.05 18.87 12.93
C PRO A 279 -3.67 19.50 12.79
N ARG A 280 -2.77 19.23 13.73
CA ARG A 280 -1.42 19.83 13.77
C ARG A 280 -0.67 19.69 12.45
N GLU A 281 -0.71 18.50 11.83
CA GLU A 281 -0.09 18.22 10.53
C GLU A 281 -0.62 19.15 9.44
N THR A 282 -1.93 19.36 9.40
CA THR A 282 -2.61 20.18 8.38
C THR A 282 -2.28 21.66 8.50
N ARG A 283 -1.98 22.17 9.72
CA ARG A 283 -1.59 23.57 9.93
C ARG A 283 -0.32 23.95 9.17
N GLY A 284 0.65 23.03 9.06
CA GLY A 284 1.89 23.27 8.32
C GLY A 284 1.83 22.91 6.84
N TYR A 285 0.76 22.27 6.39
CA TYR A 285 0.67 21.76 5.04
C TYR A 285 0.60 22.86 3.96
N VAL A 286 -0.27 23.83 4.16
CA VAL A 286 -0.38 25.00 3.26
C VAL A 286 0.88 25.87 3.29
N PRO A 287 1.45 26.24 4.46
CA PRO A 287 2.75 26.91 4.51
C PRO A 287 3.87 26.15 3.78
N ALA A 288 3.93 24.81 3.92
CA ALA A 288 4.89 23.99 3.19
C ALA A 288 4.67 24.04 1.67
N PHE A 289 3.41 23.98 1.22
CA PHE A 289 3.06 24.12 -0.20
C PHE A 289 3.54 25.46 -0.77
N ILE A 290 3.23 26.58 -0.09
CA ILE A 290 3.66 27.92 -0.53
C ILE A 290 5.19 28.01 -0.58
N ALA A 291 5.89 27.45 0.42
CA ALA A 291 7.34 27.43 0.44
C ALA A 291 7.93 26.61 -0.71
N VAL A 292 7.33 25.46 -1.05
CA VAL A 292 7.74 24.64 -2.22
C VAL A 292 7.52 25.42 -3.51
N VAL A 293 6.34 26.06 -3.69
CA VAL A 293 6.10 26.93 -4.85
C VAL A 293 7.22 27.97 -4.97
N TYR A 294 7.56 28.64 -3.87
CA TYR A 294 8.62 29.63 -3.86
C TYR A 294 9.99 29.03 -4.23
N VAL A 295 10.41 27.96 -3.53
CA VAL A 295 11.76 27.39 -3.71
C VAL A 295 11.95 26.80 -5.11
N MET A 296 10.94 26.16 -5.67
CA MET A 296 11.01 25.59 -7.01
C MET A 296 11.10 26.67 -8.10
N ASN A 297 10.48 27.87 -7.88
CA ASN A 297 10.56 29.00 -8.81
C ASN A 297 11.82 29.85 -8.63
N HIS A 298 12.45 29.81 -7.46
CA HIS A 298 13.64 30.63 -7.12
C HIS A 298 14.85 29.74 -6.74
N ALA A 299 14.95 28.53 -7.30
CA ALA A 299 16.00 27.59 -6.96
C ALA A 299 17.41 28.13 -7.25
N ALA A 300 17.60 28.75 -8.41
CA ALA A 300 18.90 29.31 -8.80
C ALA A 300 19.36 30.45 -7.88
N GLU A 301 18.43 31.29 -7.40
CA GLU A 301 18.70 32.34 -6.40
C GLU A 301 19.15 31.76 -5.07
N HIS A 302 18.76 30.53 -4.76
CA HIS A 302 19.21 29.80 -3.58
C HIS A 302 20.42 28.91 -3.84
N ASN A 303 21.08 29.06 -4.99
CA ASN A 303 22.21 28.21 -5.39
C ASN A 303 21.82 26.70 -5.37
N LEU A 304 20.59 26.40 -5.80
CA LEU A 304 20.05 25.05 -5.93
C LEU A 304 19.87 24.72 -7.40
N TYR A 305 20.32 23.56 -7.79
CA TYR A 305 20.27 23.11 -9.18
C TYR A 305 19.78 21.68 -9.27
N PRO A 306 19.09 21.28 -10.35
CA PRO A 306 18.57 19.94 -10.49
C PRO A 306 19.69 18.90 -10.57
N ILE A 307 19.54 17.82 -9.85
CA ILE A 307 20.28 16.58 -10.11
C ILE A 307 19.42 15.79 -11.09
N THR A 308 19.78 15.83 -12.36
CA THR A 308 18.98 15.28 -13.45
C THR A 308 18.88 13.76 -13.36
N PRO A 309 17.69 13.17 -13.47
CA PRO A 309 17.54 11.72 -13.56
C PRO A 309 18.11 11.18 -14.87
N ALA A 310 18.39 9.87 -14.92
CA ALA A 310 18.93 9.22 -16.12
C ALA A 310 17.97 9.25 -17.33
N PHE A 311 16.70 9.60 -17.13
CA PHE A 311 15.69 9.70 -18.18
C PHE A 311 14.84 10.94 -17.96
N MET A 312 14.50 11.59 -19.06
CA MET A 312 13.50 12.64 -19.12
C MET A 312 12.16 12.08 -19.55
N HIS A 313 11.11 12.85 -19.38
CA HIS A 313 9.76 12.46 -19.81
C HIS A 313 9.71 12.01 -21.28
N TYR A 314 10.40 12.71 -22.16
CA TYR A 314 10.45 12.42 -23.59
C TYR A 314 11.29 11.18 -23.98
N ASP A 315 12.09 10.64 -23.07
CA ASP A 315 12.90 9.43 -23.30
C ASP A 315 12.14 8.14 -23.01
N ILE A 316 10.92 8.23 -22.51
CA ILE A 316 10.09 7.11 -22.09
C ILE A 316 8.97 6.89 -23.09
N ASP A 317 8.68 5.61 -23.39
CA ASP A 317 7.53 5.21 -24.17
C ASP A 317 6.88 3.98 -23.55
N THR A 318 5.74 3.56 -24.10
CA THR A 318 4.90 2.51 -23.54
C THR A 318 4.67 1.37 -24.53
N VAL A 319 4.68 0.15 -23.99
CA VAL A 319 4.27 -1.04 -24.73
C VAL A 319 3.16 -1.77 -23.98
N MET A 320 2.25 -2.40 -24.72
CA MET A 320 1.21 -3.22 -24.12
C MET A 320 1.73 -4.63 -23.88
N VAL A 321 1.69 -5.11 -22.66
CA VAL A 321 2.05 -6.49 -22.29
C VAL A 321 0.80 -7.36 -22.34
N ARG A 322 0.82 -8.45 -23.11
CA ARG A 322 -0.36 -9.28 -23.41
C ARG A 322 -0.48 -10.55 -22.59
N ASP A 323 0.61 -11.04 -22.03
CA ASP A 323 0.64 -12.21 -21.12
C ASP A 323 1.48 -11.90 -19.88
N VAL A 324 1.44 -12.76 -18.87
CA VAL A 324 2.19 -12.57 -17.65
C VAL A 324 3.70 -12.48 -17.92
N LEU A 325 4.34 -11.47 -17.35
CA LEU A 325 5.75 -11.18 -17.58
C LEU A 325 6.41 -10.64 -16.30
N SER A 326 7.68 -10.96 -16.09
CA SER A 326 8.44 -10.42 -14.96
C SER A 326 9.54 -9.46 -15.41
N PHE A 327 9.92 -8.54 -14.53
CA PHE A 327 11.07 -7.66 -14.75
C PHE A 327 12.37 -8.45 -14.89
N ASP A 328 12.52 -9.60 -14.21
CA ASP A 328 13.68 -10.47 -14.37
C ASP A 328 13.81 -11.00 -15.80
N GLN A 329 12.69 -11.41 -16.44
CA GLN A 329 12.69 -11.88 -17.83
C GLN A 329 13.07 -10.75 -18.80
N ILE A 330 12.49 -9.55 -18.60
CA ILE A 330 12.80 -8.37 -19.42
C ILE A 330 14.27 -7.99 -19.23
N SER A 331 14.73 -7.93 -17.99
CA SER A 331 16.09 -7.54 -17.65
C SER A 331 17.15 -8.47 -18.26
N GLU A 332 16.97 -9.78 -18.14
CA GLU A 332 17.93 -10.75 -18.69
C GLU A 332 17.94 -10.75 -20.23
N LYS A 333 16.77 -10.57 -20.87
CA LYS A 333 16.67 -10.61 -22.33
C LYS A 333 17.10 -9.32 -23.00
N LEU A 334 16.68 -8.16 -22.47
CA LEU A 334 16.95 -6.85 -23.05
C LEU A 334 18.10 -6.11 -22.38
N ARG A 335 18.73 -6.71 -21.36
CA ARG A 335 19.84 -6.11 -20.59
C ARG A 335 19.50 -4.76 -19.95
N ILE A 336 18.23 -4.57 -19.55
CA ILE A 336 17.75 -3.40 -18.82
C ILE A 336 17.86 -3.71 -17.32
N PRO A 337 18.51 -2.88 -16.50
CA PRO A 337 18.57 -3.08 -15.05
C PRO A 337 17.17 -3.18 -14.44
N THR A 338 16.95 -4.13 -13.51
CA THR A 338 15.65 -4.31 -12.83
C THR A 338 15.25 -3.08 -12.01
N GLU A 339 16.22 -2.34 -11.49
CA GLU A 339 16.03 -1.07 -10.79
C GLU A 339 15.41 -0.02 -11.71
N GLN A 340 15.85 0.05 -12.96
CA GLN A 340 15.33 0.95 -13.97
C GLN A 340 13.89 0.58 -14.36
N LEU A 341 13.60 -0.71 -14.56
CA LEU A 341 12.25 -1.21 -14.82
C LEU A 341 11.31 -0.89 -13.65
N SER A 342 11.79 -1.08 -12.43
CA SER A 342 11.03 -0.79 -11.20
C SER A 342 10.76 0.70 -11.03
N PHE A 343 11.73 1.56 -11.37
CA PHE A 343 11.60 3.01 -11.34
C PHE A 343 10.54 3.53 -12.31
N LEU A 344 10.57 3.03 -13.55
CA LEU A 344 9.61 3.43 -14.58
C LEU A 344 8.22 2.83 -14.37
N ASN A 345 8.11 1.72 -13.65
CA ASN A 345 6.89 0.95 -13.45
C ASN A 345 6.60 0.64 -11.97
N PRO A 346 6.53 1.65 -11.10
CA PRO A 346 6.45 1.47 -9.66
C PRO A 346 5.13 0.87 -9.19
N SER A 347 4.12 0.81 -10.05
CA SER A 347 2.82 0.19 -9.77
C SER A 347 2.88 -1.34 -9.71
N TYR A 348 3.87 -1.98 -10.38
CA TYR A 348 3.97 -3.44 -10.39
C TYR A 348 4.70 -3.96 -9.17
N ARG A 349 3.94 -4.58 -8.29
CA ARG A 349 4.48 -5.24 -7.10
C ARG A 349 5.20 -6.53 -7.49
N HIS A 350 6.28 -6.84 -6.77
CA HIS A 350 7.08 -8.05 -7.01
C HIS A 350 7.76 -8.12 -8.40
N GLY A 351 7.80 -7.00 -9.14
CA GLY A 351 8.35 -6.99 -10.50
C GLY A 351 7.58 -7.89 -11.47
N ILE A 352 6.28 -8.09 -11.26
CA ILE A 352 5.42 -8.95 -12.08
C ILE A 352 4.31 -8.11 -12.71
N ILE A 353 4.20 -8.18 -14.02
CA ILE A 353 3.12 -7.61 -14.83
C ILE A 353 2.06 -8.70 -15.01
N PRO A 354 0.90 -8.63 -14.34
CA PRO A 354 -0.07 -9.73 -14.30
C PRO A 354 -1.04 -9.68 -15.49
N SER A 355 -0.52 -9.55 -16.71
CA SER A 355 -1.31 -9.51 -17.93
C SER A 355 -1.92 -10.87 -18.26
N THR A 356 -3.13 -10.84 -18.79
CA THR A 356 -3.87 -12.00 -19.28
C THR A 356 -4.57 -11.64 -20.59
N SER A 357 -5.18 -12.61 -21.27
CA SER A 357 -6.00 -12.36 -22.45
C SER A 357 -7.18 -11.41 -22.20
N GLU A 358 -7.71 -11.39 -20.96
CA GLU A 358 -8.85 -10.55 -20.57
C GLU A 358 -8.42 -9.16 -20.11
N LYS A 359 -7.24 -9.04 -19.50
CA LYS A 359 -6.73 -7.78 -18.95
C LYS A 359 -5.26 -7.60 -19.24
N GLN A 360 -4.96 -6.63 -20.07
CA GLN A 360 -3.60 -6.26 -20.44
C GLN A 360 -3.13 -5.07 -19.63
N TYR A 361 -1.81 -4.94 -19.49
CA TYR A 361 -1.16 -3.89 -18.72
C TYR A 361 -0.06 -3.21 -19.55
N VAL A 362 0.16 -1.93 -19.23
CA VAL A 362 1.17 -1.09 -19.90
C VAL A 362 2.51 -1.23 -19.20
N LEU A 363 3.57 -1.42 -19.96
CA LEU A 363 4.96 -1.36 -19.49
C LEU A 363 5.61 -0.08 -20.07
N ARG A 364 6.22 0.72 -19.20
CA ARG A 364 7.03 1.88 -19.59
C ARG A 364 8.48 1.46 -19.74
N LEU A 365 9.08 1.83 -20.84
CA LEU A 365 10.47 1.54 -21.19
C LEU A 365 11.15 2.81 -21.72
N PRO A 366 12.49 2.93 -21.63
CA PRO A 366 13.22 3.89 -22.43
C PRO A 366 12.98 3.61 -23.91
N LYS A 367 12.73 4.64 -24.70
CA LYS A 367 12.37 4.54 -26.13
C LYS A 367 13.28 3.64 -26.93
N GLN A 368 14.59 3.66 -26.62
CA GLN A 368 15.59 2.84 -27.31
C GLN A 368 15.32 1.33 -27.24
N TYR A 369 14.60 0.83 -26.22
CA TYR A 369 14.31 -0.59 -26.03
C TYR A 369 12.95 -1.02 -26.59
N VAL A 370 12.11 -0.08 -27.02
CA VAL A 370 10.74 -0.38 -27.46
C VAL A 370 10.74 -1.28 -28.70
N THR A 371 11.53 -0.97 -29.72
CA THR A 371 11.63 -1.78 -30.94
C THR A 371 12.18 -3.18 -30.64
N GLU A 372 13.20 -3.27 -29.78
CA GLU A 372 13.76 -4.56 -29.38
C GLU A 372 12.74 -5.39 -28.60
N PHE A 373 12.03 -4.77 -27.63
CA PHE A 373 10.96 -5.45 -26.88
C PHE A 373 9.90 -6.04 -27.84
N LEU A 374 9.41 -5.24 -28.79
CA LEU A 374 8.38 -5.68 -29.74
C LEU A 374 8.86 -6.82 -30.63
N SER A 375 10.15 -6.83 -31.01
CA SER A 375 10.74 -7.88 -31.84
C SER A 375 10.88 -9.24 -31.12
N VAL A 376 11.07 -9.22 -29.79
CA VAL A 376 11.25 -10.42 -28.97
C VAL A 376 10.08 -10.71 -28.03
N GLU A 377 8.95 -10.01 -28.17
CA GLU A 377 7.81 -10.10 -27.26
C GLU A 377 7.36 -11.54 -26.98
N GLN A 378 7.19 -12.34 -28.06
CA GLN A 378 6.74 -13.73 -27.93
C GLN A 378 7.78 -14.63 -27.23
N GLU A 379 9.06 -14.37 -27.48
CA GLU A 379 10.14 -15.08 -26.81
C GLU A 379 10.17 -14.76 -25.30
N LEU A 380 9.92 -13.49 -24.92
CA LEU A 380 9.87 -13.06 -23.52
C LEU A 380 8.85 -13.85 -22.71
N TYR A 381 7.66 -14.11 -23.26
CA TYR A 381 6.61 -14.86 -22.55
C TYR A 381 6.99 -16.34 -22.30
N THR A 382 7.87 -16.90 -23.12
CA THR A 382 8.35 -18.29 -22.99
C THR A 382 9.73 -18.39 -22.34
N TYR A 383 10.39 -17.24 -22.12
CA TYR A 383 11.76 -17.21 -21.60
C TYR A 383 11.82 -17.65 -20.14
N LYS A 384 12.76 -18.57 -19.86
CA LYS A 384 13.11 -19.00 -18.51
C LYS A 384 14.40 -18.33 -18.07
N THR A 385 14.33 -17.56 -16.99
CA THR A 385 15.49 -16.85 -16.45
C THR A 385 16.52 -17.82 -15.84
N GLN A 386 17.76 -17.36 -15.66
CA GLN A 386 18.79 -18.12 -14.95
C GLN A 386 18.37 -18.51 -13.52
N LYS A 387 17.54 -17.68 -12.88
CA LYS A 387 16.95 -17.96 -11.55
C LYS A 387 15.74 -18.90 -11.61
N GLY A 388 15.38 -19.41 -12.78
CA GLY A 388 14.24 -20.33 -12.96
C GLY A 388 12.87 -19.67 -13.02
N VAL A 389 12.80 -18.35 -13.18
CA VAL A 389 11.52 -17.65 -13.39
C VAL A 389 11.03 -17.93 -14.80
N GLU A 390 9.86 -18.50 -14.92
CA GLU A 390 9.20 -18.81 -16.19
C GLU A 390 7.68 -18.61 -16.04
N ARG A 391 6.94 -18.63 -17.17
CA ARG A 391 5.49 -18.39 -17.19
C ARG A 391 4.72 -19.26 -16.20
N SER A 392 5.04 -20.54 -16.10
CA SER A 392 4.37 -21.47 -15.17
C SER A 392 4.57 -21.07 -13.70
N THR A 393 5.78 -20.65 -13.33
CA THR A 393 6.09 -20.18 -11.96
C THR A 393 5.40 -18.86 -11.64
N LEU A 394 5.26 -17.95 -12.61
CA LEU A 394 4.55 -16.68 -12.45
C LEU A 394 3.06 -16.93 -12.26
N LEU A 395 2.43 -17.77 -13.07
CA LEU A 395 1.02 -18.14 -12.92
C LEU A 395 0.75 -18.81 -11.58
N ALA A 396 1.57 -19.79 -11.18
CA ALA A 396 1.46 -20.41 -9.86
C ALA A 396 1.60 -19.39 -8.71
N LYS A 397 2.49 -18.40 -8.86
CA LYS A 397 2.63 -17.32 -7.89
C LYS A 397 1.39 -16.43 -7.87
N MET A 398 0.78 -16.16 -9.02
CA MET A 398 -0.47 -15.39 -9.11
C MET A 398 -1.65 -16.12 -8.46
N GLU A 399 -1.78 -17.42 -8.66
CA GLU A 399 -2.80 -18.25 -8.02
C GLU A 399 -2.64 -18.34 -6.49
N ASN A 400 -1.39 -18.38 -6.01
CA ASN A 400 -1.08 -18.50 -4.59
C ASN A 400 -1.13 -17.16 -3.83
N ILE A 401 -1.00 -16.03 -4.50
CA ILE A 401 -1.06 -14.70 -3.87
C ILE A 401 -2.51 -14.24 -3.80
N ARG A 402 -3.02 -14.18 -2.57
CA ARG A 402 -4.38 -13.74 -2.26
C ARG A 402 -4.57 -12.25 -2.50
N GLU A 403 -5.70 -11.84 -3.06
CA GLU A 403 -6.04 -10.42 -3.19
C GLU A 403 -6.21 -9.75 -1.84
N GLN A 404 -5.63 -8.57 -1.70
CA GLN A 404 -5.81 -7.74 -0.53
C GLN A 404 -7.20 -7.12 -0.52
N GLN A 405 -7.93 -7.32 0.59
CA GLN A 405 -9.20 -6.66 0.88
C GLN A 405 -9.13 -5.94 2.22
N TYR A 406 -10.07 -5.06 2.48
CA TYR A 406 -10.20 -4.38 3.76
C TYR A 406 -11.50 -4.77 4.44
N HIS A 407 -11.39 -5.13 5.72
CA HIS A 407 -12.54 -5.38 6.58
C HIS A 407 -12.63 -4.28 7.63
N ARG A 408 -13.80 -3.62 7.75
CA ARG A 408 -14.09 -2.70 8.84
C ARG A 408 -14.75 -3.47 9.96
N VAL A 409 -14.15 -3.45 11.15
CA VAL A 409 -14.65 -4.14 12.34
C VAL A 409 -15.99 -3.55 12.76
N ARG A 410 -17.01 -4.41 12.89
CA ARG A 410 -18.35 -4.06 13.34
C ARG A 410 -18.51 -4.40 14.81
N SER A 411 -19.56 -3.84 15.46
CA SER A 411 -19.91 -4.20 16.83
C SER A 411 -20.14 -5.72 16.97
N GLY A 412 -19.55 -6.34 17.99
CA GLY A 412 -19.64 -7.78 18.25
C GLY A 412 -18.67 -8.66 17.43
N GLU A 413 -17.92 -8.11 16.48
CA GLU A 413 -16.92 -8.91 15.75
C GLU A 413 -15.65 -9.14 16.58
N THR A 414 -15.12 -10.33 16.48
CA THR A 414 -13.83 -10.72 17.07
C THR A 414 -12.81 -11.01 15.98
N LEU A 415 -11.53 -10.90 16.31
CA LEU A 415 -10.46 -11.22 15.35
C LEU A 415 -10.58 -12.66 14.84
N GLY A 416 -11.03 -13.60 15.68
CA GLY A 416 -11.30 -14.99 15.29
C GLY A 416 -12.48 -15.13 14.33
N GLY A 417 -13.57 -14.39 14.56
CA GLY A 417 -14.73 -14.37 13.67
C GLY A 417 -14.40 -13.80 12.30
N ILE A 418 -13.62 -12.72 12.27
CA ILE A 418 -13.13 -12.10 11.03
C ILE A 418 -12.19 -13.06 10.28
N ALA A 419 -11.27 -13.71 10.99
CA ALA A 419 -10.36 -14.70 10.40
C ALA A 419 -11.15 -15.86 9.73
N LYS A 420 -12.17 -16.38 10.40
CA LYS A 420 -13.06 -17.41 9.86
C LYS A 420 -13.82 -16.92 8.62
N LYS A 421 -14.36 -15.70 8.66
CA LYS A 421 -15.08 -15.07 7.52
C LYS A 421 -14.22 -15.01 6.26
N TYR A 422 -12.94 -14.67 6.41
CA TYR A 422 -12.01 -14.53 5.29
C TYR A 422 -11.14 -15.77 5.03
N ARG A 423 -11.45 -16.89 5.69
CA ARG A 423 -10.72 -18.16 5.56
C ARG A 423 -9.21 -18.00 5.76
N CYS A 424 -8.82 -17.24 6.80
CA CYS A 424 -7.43 -17.05 7.21
C CYS A 424 -7.27 -17.35 8.70
N SER A 425 -6.03 -17.48 9.18
CA SER A 425 -5.76 -17.63 10.61
C SER A 425 -5.71 -16.27 11.32
N VAL A 426 -5.98 -16.28 12.63
CA VAL A 426 -5.80 -15.11 13.49
C VAL A 426 -4.37 -14.58 13.45
N ASN A 427 -3.38 -15.47 13.36
CA ASN A 427 -1.97 -15.09 13.27
C ASN A 427 -1.63 -14.38 11.95
N GLU A 428 -2.20 -14.83 10.83
CA GLU A 428 -2.08 -14.13 9.55
C GLU A 428 -2.71 -12.74 9.63
N LEU A 429 -3.93 -12.66 10.18
CA LEU A 429 -4.65 -11.39 10.31
C LEU A 429 -3.87 -10.40 11.20
N LYS A 430 -3.28 -10.87 12.30
CA LYS A 430 -2.39 -10.06 13.15
C LYS A 430 -1.13 -9.60 12.42
N ARG A 431 -0.47 -10.48 11.69
CA ARG A 431 0.73 -10.17 10.91
C ARG A 431 0.46 -9.13 9.83
N TRP A 432 -0.64 -9.29 9.08
CA TRP A 432 -1.02 -8.35 8.01
C TRP A 432 -1.32 -6.94 8.54
N ASN A 433 -1.79 -6.86 9.80
CA ASN A 433 -2.22 -5.60 10.42
C ASN A 433 -1.29 -5.11 11.54
N ASN A 434 -0.12 -5.74 11.69
CA ASN A 434 0.85 -5.43 12.74
C ASN A 434 0.24 -5.40 14.16
N LEU A 435 -0.73 -6.28 14.44
CA LEU A 435 -1.43 -6.34 15.73
C LEU A 435 -0.61 -7.12 16.76
N LYS A 436 -0.32 -6.51 17.90
CA LYS A 436 0.39 -7.14 19.01
C LYS A 436 -0.51 -8.04 19.87
N SER A 437 -1.83 -7.76 19.89
CA SER A 437 -2.84 -8.51 20.67
C SER A 437 -4.02 -8.94 19.77
N ASN A 438 -5.00 -9.63 20.34
CA ASN A 438 -6.24 -9.98 19.66
C ASN A 438 -7.32 -8.88 19.80
N THR A 439 -6.99 -7.80 20.48
CA THR A 439 -7.91 -6.67 20.69
C THR A 439 -8.05 -5.87 19.40
N ILE A 440 -9.26 -5.67 18.95
CA ILE A 440 -9.65 -4.84 17.82
C ILE A 440 -10.73 -3.86 18.25
N ARG A 441 -10.82 -2.70 17.60
CA ARG A 441 -11.80 -1.67 17.92
C ARG A 441 -12.90 -1.62 16.86
N ILE A 442 -14.13 -1.28 17.26
CA ILE A 442 -15.22 -1.01 16.32
C ILE A 442 -14.78 0.12 15.38
N GLY A 443 -15.04 -0.05 14.08
CA GLY A 443 -14.60 0.89 13.05
C GLY A 443 -13.16 0.67 12.56
N GLN A 444 -12.33 -0.09 13.25
CA GLN A 444 -10.96 -0.40 12.83
C GLN A 444 -10.95 -1.09 11.46
N ARG A 445 -10.08 -0.62 10.56
CA ARG A 445 -9.87 -1.27 9.25
C ARG A 445 -8.77 -2.31 9.37
N LEU A 446 -9.07 -3.52 8.94
CA LEU A 446 -8.13 -4.63 8.90
C LEU A 446 -7.86 -5.03 7.46
N ILE A 447 -6.59 -5.18 7.11
CA ILE A 447 -6.17 -5.81 5.87
C ILE A 447 -6.45 -7.31 5.99
N VAL A 448 -7.15 -7.86 5.01
CA VAL A 448 -7.46 -9.29 4.90
C VAL A 448 -7.13 -9.78 3.50
N TYR A 449 -6.67 -11.01 3.42
CA TYR A 449 -6.42 -11.70 2.14
C TYR A 449 -7.35 -12.91 2.07
N PRO A 450 -8.55 -12.81 1.45
CA PRO A 450 -9.53 -13.89 1.40
C PRO A 450 -9.06 -15.05 0.52
N GLY A 451 -9.47 -16.24 0.90
CA GLY A 451 -9.40 -17.41 0.03
C GLY A 451 -8.15 -18.28 0.18
N GLY A 452 -8.38 -19.57 0.23
CA GLY A 452 -7.41 -20.65 0.18
C GLY A 452 -7.56 -21.58 1.38
N SER A 453 -7.61 -22.88 1.10
CA SER A 453 -7.40 -23.90 2.10
C SER A 453 -6.15 -23.56 2.90
N TYR A 454 -6.27 -23.63 4.21
CA TYR A 454 -5.17 -23.60 5.15
C TYR A 454 -4.21 -24.76 4.84
N GLN A 455 -3.34 -24.57 3.87
CA GLN A 455 -2.06 -25.24 3.89
C GLN A 455 -1.17 -24.32 4.71
N ALA A 456 -0.93 -24.71 5.95
CA ALA A 456 0.17 -24.20 6.71
C ALA A 456 1.38 -24.25 5.77
N SER A 457 1.85 -23.09 5.31
CA SER A 457 3.17 -22.99 4.69
C SER A 457 4.10 -23.63 5.71
N ALA A 458 4.58 -24.79 5.39
CA ALA A 458 5.68 -25.39 6.08
C ALA A 458 6.78 -24.32 6.09
N SER A 459 7.01 -23.71 7.24
CA SER A 459 8.28 -23.02 7.50
C SER A 459 9.35 -24.04 7.15
N PRO A 460 10.47 -23.63 6.52
CA PRO A 460 11.52 -24.56 6.15
C PRO A 460 11.81 -25.46 7.36
N GLU A 461 11.59 -26.74 7.20
CA GLU A 461 11.95 -27.76 8.18
C GLU A 461 13.43 -27.58 8.50
N LYS A 462 13.70 -27.02 9.65
CA LYS A 462 14.98 -27.23 10.30
C LYS A 462 14.96 -28.66 10.83
N GLN A 463 15.74 -29.48 10.16
CA GLN A 463 16.05 -30.87 10.46
C GLN A 463 15.90 -31.19 11.94
N THR A 464 14.87 -31.95 12.26
CA THR A 464 14.85 -32.76 13.47
C THR A 464 15.84 -33.91 13.23
N SER A 465 16.95 -33.88 13.96
CA SER A 465 17.85 -35.02 14.01
C SER A 465 17.11 -36.19 14.66
N THR A 466 16.63 -37.12 13.85
CA THR A 466 16.16 -38.43 14.31
C THR A 466 17.40 -39.23 14.67
N THR A 467 17.66 -39.37 15.94
CA THR A 467 18.55 -40.43 16.43
C THR A 467 17.78 -41.75 16.33
N SER A 468 18.49 -42.81 16.01
CA SER A 468 18.07 -44.16 15.60
C SER A 468 17.30 -44.97 16.64
N GLN A 469 16.34 -44.38 17.41
CA GLN A 469 15.51 -45.10 18.40
C GLN A 469 14.05 -44.63 18.47
N GLY A 470 13.50 -43.96 17.46
CA GLY A 470 12.05 -43.68 17.40
C GLY A 470 11.50 -42.62 18.41
N VAL A 471 12.34 -41.99 19.21
CA VAL A 471 11.94 -40.99 20.21
C VAL A 471 12.08 -39.59 19.65
N THR A 472 11.01 -38.80 19.68
CA THR A 472 11.01 -37.41 19.19
C THR A 472 11.45 -36.44 20.30
N HIS A 473 12.41 -35.57 19.99
CA HIS A 473 12.90 -34.54 20.89
C HIS A 473 12.54 -33.15 20.42
N HIS A 474 12.21 -32.26 21.36
CA HIS A 474 12.03 -30.83 21.14
C HIS A 474 13.16 -30.04 21.80
N THR A 475 13.75 -29.09 21.06
CA THR A 475 14.71 -28.14 21.63
C THR A 475 13.97 -26.86 22.05
N VAL A 476 13.98 -26.56 23.36
CA VAL A 476 13.30 -25.41 23.95
C VAL A 476 13.82 -24.10 23.35
N LYS A 477 12.92 -23.26 22.89
CA LYS A 477 13.23 -21.91 22.37
C LYS A 477 13.02 -20.85 23.45
N LYS A 478 13.64 -19.69 23.27
CA LYS A 478 13.48 -18.55 24.19
C LYS A 478 12.00 -18.14 24.30
N GLY A 479 11.44 -18.18 25.52
CA GLY A 479 10.04 -17.82 25.81
C GLY A 479 9.05 -18.98 25.74
N GLU A 480 9.47 -20.21 25.45
CA GLU A 480 8.61 -21.40 25.57
C GLU A 480 8.52 -21.87 27.01
N ASN A 481 7.35 -22.38 27.39
CA ASN A 481 7.12 -23.05 28.69
C ASN A 481 6.61 -24.49 28.44
N PRO A 482 6.63 -25.37 29.45
CA PRO A 482 6.22 -26.76 29.31
C PRO A 482 4.80 -26.92 28.74
N ALA A 483 3.84 -26.08 29.13
CA ALA A 483 2.47 -26.15 28.65
C ALA A 483 2.34 -25.85 27.14
N ILE A 484 3.10 -24.87 26.63
CA ILE A 484 3.15 -24.55 25.21
C ILE A 484 3.76 -25.71 24.39
N ILE A 485 4.81 -26.35 24.96
CA ILE A 485 5.46 -27.49 24.30
C ILE A 485 4.54 -28.71 24.28
N ALA A 486 3.90 -29.04 25.41
CA ALA A 486 2.95 -30.15 25.50
C ALA A 486 1.78 -29.97 24.51
N ALA A 487 1.19 -28.78 24.47
CA ALA A 487 0.12 -28.47 23.52
C ALA A 487 0.55 -28.59 22.05
N ARG A 488 1.79 -28.21 21.71
CA ARG A 488 2.34 -28.30 20.34
C ARG A 488 2.43 -29.76 19.87
N TYR A 489 2.83 -30.66 20.75
CA TYR A 489 2.99 -32.08 20.44
C TYR A 489 1.76 -32.92 20.76
N LYS A 490 0.66 -32.28 21.19
CA LYS A 490 -0.61 -32.94 21.56
C LYS A 490 -0.44 -34.04 22.60
N ILE A 491 0.43 -33.79 23.57
CA ILE A 491 0.70 -34.66 24.74
C ILE A 491 0.18 -33.97 25.99
N SER A 492 -0.06 -34.75 27.06
CA SER A 492 -0.40 -34.16 28.35
C SER A 492 0.82 -33.48 28.98
N LEU A 493 0.58 -32.47 29.81
CA LEU A 493 1.66 -31.79 30.55
C LEU A 493 2.35 -32.75 31.51
N ASP A 494 1.58 -33.68 32.10
CA ASP A 494 2.07 -34.72 32.99
C ASP A 494 2.97 -35.73 32.28
N ASP A 495 2.62 -36.13 31.04
CA ASP A 495 3.47 -36.99 30.23
C ASP A 495 4.79 -36.28 29.87
N LEU A 496 4.71 -34.99 29.50
CA LEU A 496 5.92 -34.21 29.21
C LEU A 496 6.84 -34.14 30.44
N TYR A 497 6.29 -33.94 31.63
CA TYR A 497 7.06 -33.93 32.87
C TYR A 497 7.65 -35.31 33.17
N LYS A 498 6.84 -36.35 33.07
CA LYS A 498 7.26 -37.73 33.33
C LYS A 498 8.38 -38.22 32.40
N TRP A 499 8.30 -37.92 31.12
CA TRP A 499 9.31 -38.34 30.13
C TRP A 499 10.63 -37.60 30.24
N ASN A 500 10.65 -36.46 30.93
CA ASN A 500 11.82 -35.59 31.04
C ASN A 500 12.30 -35.38 32.51
N ASP A 501 11.80 -36.15 33.44
CA ASP A 501 12.12 -36.04 34.90
C ASP A 501 11.90 -34.59 35.43
N LEU A 502 10.83 -33.93 34.95
CA LEU A 502 10.45 -32.58 35.33
C LEU A 502 9.28 -32.62 36.33
N THR A 503 9.12 -31.53 37.06
CA THR A 503 7.99 -31.26 37.95
C THR A 503 7.29 -29.98 37.56
N SER A 504 6.11 -29.70 38.09
CA SER A 504 5.40 -28.41 37.87
C SER A 504 6.18 -27.16 38.32
N LYS A 505 7.23 -27.36 39.15
CA LYS A 505 8.13 -26.28 39.62
C LYS A 505 9.44 -26.20 38.82
N SER A 506 9.68 -27.12 37.87
CA SER A 506 10.91 -27.14 37.08
C SER A 506 10.94 -26.00 36.06
N VAL A 507 12.07 -25.31 35.98
CA VAL A 507 12.31 -24.26 34.97
C VAL A 507 13.03 -24.91 33.81
N ILE A 508 12.48 -24.75 32.60
CA ILE A 508 13.14 -25.18 31.35
C ILE A 508 13.92 -24.00 30.75
N HIS A 509 15.08 -24.30 30.15
CA HIS A 509 15.98 -23.29 29.61
C HIS A 509 16.04 -23.34 28.06
N PRO A 510 16.26 -22.21 27.37
CA PRO A 510 16.53 -22.22 25.95
C PRO A 510 17.67 -23.19 25.59
N ASN A 511 17.50 -23.94 24.48
CA ASN A 511 18.38 -25.01 23.99
C ASN A 511 18.33 -26.32 24.75
N GLN A 512 17.54 -26.45 25.84
CA GLN A 512 17.27 -27.71 26.52
C GLN A 512 16.49 -28.64 25.55
N LYS A 513 16.88 -29.92 25.49
CA LYS A 513 16.17 -30.95 24.71
C LYS A 513 15.18 -31.68 25.62
N LEU A 514 13.93 -31.72 25.19
CA LEU A 514 12.85 -32.43 25.90
C LEU A 514 12.29 -33.54 25.00
N ILE A 515 12.04 -34.72 25.61
CA ILE A 515 11.33 -35.83 24.98
C ILE A 515 9.84 -35.45 24.85
N VAL A 516 9.30 -35.53 23.63
CA VAL A 516 7.93 -35.11 23.31
C VAL A 516 7.12 -36.22 22.62
N SER A 517 7.60 -37.47 22.71
CA SER A 517 6.86 -38.67 22.32
C SER A 517 7.12 -39.78 23.34
N ASP A 518 6.16 -40.67 23.54
CA ASP A 518 6.28 -41.79 24.52
C ASP A 518 7.52 -42.62 24.19
N PRO A 519 8.55 -42.67 25.08
CA PRO A 519 9.78 -43.41 24.89
C PRO A 519 9.57 -44.94 24.91
N ASN A 520 8.44 -45.40 25.46
CA ASN A 520 8.13 -46.86 25.62
C ASN A 520 7.20 -47.35 24.51
N LYS A 521 6.74 -46.51 23.62
CA LYS A 521 5.86 -46.91 22.50
C LYS A 521 6.66 -47.48 21.36
N LYS A 522 6.90 -48.79 21.37
CA LYS A 522 7.38 -49.51 20.18
C LYS A 522 6.43 -49.24 19.03
N ALA A 523 6.99 -48.79 17.92
CA ALA A 523 6.25 -48.63 16.68
C ALA A 523 5.58 -49.94 16.29
N VAL A 524 4.28 -50.04 16.52
CA VAL A 524 3.45 -51.07 15.89
C VAL A 524 3.10 -50.47 14.53
N MET A 525 3.89 -50.83 13.52
CA MET A 525 3.44 -50.82 12.14
C MET A 525 2.29 -51.79 12.05
N GLN A 526 1.06 -51.31 11.96
CA GLN A 526 -0.03 -52.13 11.43
C GLN A 526 -0.07 -51.92 9.91
N ASP A 527 0.56 -52.83 9.20
CA ASP A 527 0.15 -53.21 7.86
C ASP A 527 -1.31 -53.64 7.90
N VAL A 528 -2.19 -52.90 7.25
CA VAL A 528 -3.50 -53.42 6.83
C VAL A 528 -3.79 -52.88 5.45
N ASN A 529 -3.29 -53.58 4.46
CA ASN A 529 -3.86 -53.62 3.11
C ASN A 529 -4.32 -55.05 2.84
N GLU A 530 -5.50 -55.41 3.37
CA GLU A 530 -6.29 -56.52 2.86
C GLU A 530 -7.64 -55.99 2.36
N PRO A 531 -8.04 -56.25 1.11
CA PRO A 531 -9.32 -55.79 0.57
C PRO A 531 -10.48 -56.43 1.35
N GLY A 532 -11.44 -55.61 1.83
CA GLY A 532 -12.67 -56.05 2.49
C GLY A 532 -12.74 -55.89 4.01
N LYS A 533 -11.73 -55.32 4.69
CA LYS A 533 -11.79 -54.99 6.13
C LYS A 533 -12.25 -53.57 6.39
N PHE A 534 -13.13 -53.37 7.41
CA PHE A 534 -13.59 -52.07 7.82
C PHE A 534 -12.45 -51.22 8.41
N ILE A 535 -12.42 -49.91 8.07
CA ILE A 535 -11.61 -48.91 8.73
C ILE A 535 -12.35 -48.47 10.00
N TYR A 536 -11.67 -48.40 11.12
CA TYR A 536 -12.24 -48.01 12.42
C TYR A 536 -11.73 -46.64 12.86
N TYR A 537 -12.65 -45.84 13.40
CA TYR A 537 -12.35 -44.55 14.03
C TYR A 537 -12.74 -44.54 15.52
N THR A 538 -11.90 -44.04 16.39
CA THR A 538 -12.24 -43.86 17.80
C THR A 538 -12.71 -42.44 18.03
N VAL A 539 -13.98 -42.27 18.45
CA VAL A 539 -14.64 -40.97 18.66
C VAL A 539 -13.87 -40.15 19.68
N GLN A 540 -13.56 -38.90 19.34
CA GLN A 540 -12.91 -37.94 20.22
C GLN A 540 -13.94 -37.06 20.93
N PRO A 541 -13.61 -36.45 22.08
CA PRO A 541 -14.48 -35.48 22.72
C PRO A 541 -14.83 -34.31 21.76
N GLY A 542 -16.15 -34.10 21.54
CA GLY A 542 -16.66 -33.06 20.65
C GLY A 542 -16.88 -33.48 19.20
N ASP A 543 -16.55 -34.73 18.81
CA ASP A 543 -16.86 -35.25 17.47
C ASP A 543 -18.37 -35.46 17.29
N THR A 544 -18.85 -35.11 16.08
CA THR A 544 -20.16 -35.52 15.58
C THR A 544 -20.00 -36.55 14.46
N LEU A 545 -21.08 -37.32 14.19
CA LEU A 545 -21.06 -38.25 13.04
C LEU A 545 -20.76 -37.55 11.72
N TRP A 546 -21.18 -36.30 11.60
CA TRP A 546 -20.91 -35.48 10.42
C TRP A 546 -19.42 -35.11 10.31
N ASP A 547 -18.80 -34.70 11.42
CA ASP A 547 -17.35 -34.41 11.46
C ASP A 547 -16.52 -35.64 11.14
N ILE A 548 -16.96 -36.82 11.62
CA ILE A 548 -16.29 -38.09 11.36
C ILE A 548 -16.45 -38.49 9.87
N ALA A 549 -17.66 -38.38 9.29
CA ALA A 549 -17.89 -38.67 7.87
C ALA A 549 -17.01 -37.81 6.97
N ASN A 550 -16.88 -36.51 7.26
CA ASN A 550 -16.03 -35.59 6.49
C ASN A 550 -14.52 -35.89 6.56
N LYS A 551 -14.07 -36.70 7.51
CA LYS A 551 -12.66 -37.14 7.60
C LYS A 551 -12.32 -38.23 6.59
N TYR A 552 -13.35 -38.90 6.03
CA TYR A 552 -13.17 -40.03 5.13
C TYR A 552 -13.84 -39.76 3.79
N LYS A 553 -13.04 -39.69 2.72
CA LYS A 553 -13.50 -39.29 1.38
C LYS A 553 -14.54 -40.30 0.84
N GLY A 554 -15.74 -39.80 0.51
CA GLY A 554 -16.80 -40.64 -0.07
C GLY A 554 -17.66 -41.39 0.96
N VAL A 555 -17.51 -41.12 2.26
CA VAL A 555 -18.31 -41.71 3.34
C VAL A 555 -19.38 -40.74 3.80
N THR A 556 -20.61 -41.22 3.89
CA THR A 556 -21.75 -40.44 4.40
C THR A 556 -22.08 -40.74 5.86
N VAL A 557 -22.76 -39.83 6.56
CA VAL A 557 -23.26 -40.06 7.92
C VAL A 557 -24.17 -41.29 7.99
N ASP A 558 -24.98 -41.51 6.98
CA ASP A 558 -25.91 -42.64 6.94
C ASP A 558 -25.17 -43.99 6.76
N GLN A 559 -24.12 -44.02 5.98
CA GLN A 559 -23.24 -45.20 5.87
C GLN A 559 -22.54 -45.50 7.19
N ILE A 560 -22.05 -44.49 7.93
CA ILE A 560 -21.47 -44.74 9.25
C ILE A 560 -22.52 -45.27 10.22
N LYS A 561 -23.75 -44.78 10.18
CA LYS A 561 -24.85 -45.32 11.00
C LYS A 561 -25.15 -46.77 10.66
N GLU A 562 -25.30 -47.08 9.37
CA GLU A 562 -25.58 -48.41 8.88
C GLU A 562 -24.48 -49.44 9.27
N TRP A 563 -23.21 -49.12 9.07
CA TRP A 563 -22.09 -50.00 9.43
C TRP A 563 -21.96 -50.23 10.93
N ASN A 564 -22.54 -49.39 11.77
CA ASN A 564 -22.43 -49.44 13.24
C ASN A 564 -23.76 -49.67 13.95
N ASP A 565 -24.82 -50.03 13.23
CA ASP A 565 -26.18 -50.27 13.74
C ASP A 565 -26.72 -49.11 14.62
N LEU A 566 -26.40 -47.84 14.25
CA LEU A 566 -26.81 -46.65 14.98
C LEU A 566 -28.16 -46.13 14.46
N LYS A 567 -29.11 -45.87 15.38
CA LYS A 567 -30.40 -45.23 15.09
C LYS A 567 -30.22 -43.71 14.97
N SER A 568 -31.16 -43.04 14.32
CA SER A 568 -31.11 -41.56 14.12
C SER A 568 -31.07 -40.75 15.42
N SER A 569 -31.50 -41.32 16.53
CA SER A 569 -31.49 -40.71 17.87
C SER A 569 -30.22 -40.99 18.68
N ASP A 570 -29.36 -41.90 18.21
CA ASP A 570 -28.22 -42.36 19.00
C ASP A 570 -27.11 -41.32 19.03
N ARG A 571 -26.58 -41.04 20.22
CA ARG A 571 -25.44 -40.16 20.43
C ARG A 571 -24.16 -40.97 20.54
N ILE A 572 -23.16 -40.61 19.76
CA ILE A 572 -21.83 -41.22 19.85
C ILE A 572 -21.11 -40.70 21.11
N LYS A 573 -20.32 -41.53 21.73
CA LYS A 573 -19.59 -41.22 22.98
C LYS A 573 -18.08 -41.17 22.72
N PRO A 574 -17.32 -40.24 23.36
CA PRO A 574 -15.86 -40.28 23.33
C PRO A 574 -15.31 -41.65 23.72
N GLY A 575 -14.34 -42.17 22.96
CA GLY A 575 -13.77 -43.50 23.11
C GLY A 575 -14.52 -44.64 22.37
N GLN A 576 -15.70 -44.39 21.81
CA GLN A 576 -16.46 -45.37 21.02
C GLN A 576 -15.73 -45.63 19.69
N LYS A 577 -15.57 -46.91 19.30
CA LYS A 577 -15.01 -47.29 18.00
C LYS A 577 -16.14 -47.42 16.97
N LEU A 578 -16.02 -46.69 15.87
CA LEU A 578 -16.95 -46.72 14.75
C LEU A 578 -16.27 -47.24 13.49
N LYS A 579 -16.98 -48.07 12.72
CA LYS A 579 -16.64 -48.41 11.34
C LYS A 579 -16.90 -47.19 10.46
N VAL A 580 -15.89 -46.72 9.74
CA VAL A 580 -15.96 -45.44 9.01
C VAL A 580 -15.52 -45.53 7.55
N GLY A 581 -15.32 -46.74 7.07
CA GLY A 581 -14.97 -47.02 5.68
C GLY A 581 -14.64 -48.51 5.48
N VAL A 582 -14.56 -48.93 4.23
CA VAL A 582 -14.07 -50.24 3.83
C VAL A 582 -12.77 -50.03 3.09
N ALA A 583 -11.72 -50.74 3.45
CA ALA A 583 -10.45 -50.71 2.73
C ALA A 583 -10.65 -51.33 1.33
N GLY A 584 -10.44 -50.48 0.29
CA GLY A 584 -10.55 -50.84 -1.13
C GLY A 584 -9.25 -51.32 -1.68
#